data_55e10ac352c4585e8fea8d449c597d03
#
_entry.id   55e10ac352c4585e8fea8d449c597d03
#
_cell.length_a   1.000
_cell.length_b   1.000
_cell.length_c   1.000
_cell.angle_alpha   90.00
_cell.angle_beta   90.00
_cell.angle_gamma   90.00
#
_symmetry.space_group_name_H-M   'P 1'
#
loop_
_entity.id
_entity.type
_entity.pdbx_description
1 polymer ?
#
loop_
_entity_poly.entity_id
_entity_poly.type
_entity_poly.pdbx_seq_one_letter_code
_entity_poly.pdbx_strand_id
1 'polypeptide(L)'
;MSKKVFFKGFWILFTIFHLYLFVYLIFFKKRKVDISNKTNIALFIPGVISGSPSYKEMYDSLFEFKKNHENLEIKVLEAGFNQSEWIEMLEKLLTSKKYDFLITTNNAMQDIVDSVSSNYPYTKFLIFDSLVKNTNKQVYSVSYNVAEEAYILGYYVGLFLKEFIKSGFGNAALIAGQNYPVMNDYIYRYFKKGILDTGMRSEVYYRVLGNWHDSNLAKLLSDSLIKDSGALVILPIVGPAVEGVLSSVRENNISAVLFDSEDYLDNKENIIGSGITNQKYYVSHILDKALKSEINYGNSDIFGIKHKGVLFNVSNVFYLERTSQKLKEDLLKKNRRG
;
A
#
# COMPACT_ATOMS: atom_id res chain seq x y z
N MET A 1 -3.84 45.02 56.25
CA MET A 1 -4.54 44.88 54.96
C MET A 1 -5.98 44.50 55.26
N SER A 2 -6.95 45.35 54.88
CA SER A 2 -8.37 45.24 55.31
C SER A 2 -9.02 43.99 54.65
N LYS A 3 -9.79 43.21 55.45
CA LYS A 3 -10.58 42.06 55.00
C LYS A 3 -11.40 42.34 53.72
N LYS A 4 -11.79 43.59 53.48
CA LYS A 4 -12.52 44.03 52.27
C LYS A 4 -11.70 43.93 50.97
N VAL A 5 -10.38 44.10 51.00
CA VAL A 5 -9.51 44.05 49.85
C VAL A 5 -9.27 42.58 49.45
N PHE A 6 -9.12 41.68 50.41
CA PHE A 6 -8.97 40.27 50.21
C PHE A 6 -10.24 39.66 49.56
N PHE A 7 -11.41 40.06 50.01
CA PHE A 7 -12.68 39.56 49.45
C PHE A 7 -12.92 40.04 48.03
N LYS A 8 -12.55 41.28 47.69
CA LYS A 8 -12.65 41.77 46.29
C LYS A 8 -11.70 41.03 45.35
N GLY A 9 -10.46 40.74 45.77
CA GLY A 9 -9.50 39.98 44.99
C GLY A 9 -9.96 38.55 44.72
N PHE A 10 -10.57 37.90 45.74
CA PHE A 10 -11.13 36.56 45.59
C PHE A 10 -12.26 36.50 44.55
N TRP A 11 -13.19 37.44 44.56
CA TRP A 11 -14.29 37.49 43.60
C TRP A 11 -13.83 37.80 42.18
N ILE A 12 -12.80 38.60 42.00
CA ILE A 12 -12.21 38.86 40.68
C ILE A 12 -11.55 37.60 40.12
N LEU A 13 -10.77 36.87 40.91
CA LEU A 13 -10.15 35.59 40.48
C LEU A 13 -11.21 34.53 40.18
N PHE A 14 -12.27 34.46 40.98
CA PHE A 14 -13.38 33.53 40.78
C PHE A 14 -14.13 33.80 39.46
N THR A 15 -14.41 35.07 39.15
CA THR A 15 -15.05 35.44 37.87
C THR A 15 -14.15 35.17 36.66
N ILE A 16 -12.84 35.46 36.78
CA ILE A 16 -11.87 35.15 35.72
C ILE A 16 -11.79 33.63 35.45
N PHE A 17 -11.76 32.83 36.51
CA PHE A 17 -11.75 31.37 36.42
C PHE A 17 -13.02 30.82 35.73
N HIS A 18 -14.20 31.35 36.11
CA HIS A 18 -15.46 30.92 35.46
C HIS A 18 -15.56 31.40 34.03
N LEU A 19 -15.05 32.59 33.70
CA LEU A 19 -14.98 33.07 32.31
C LEU A 19 -14.03 32.22 31.51
N TYR A 20 -12.87 31.85 32.03
CA TYR A 20 -11.93 30.95 31.41
C TYR A 20 -12.54 29.55 31.21
N LEU A 21 -13.20 28.99 32.20
CA LEU A 21 -13.89 27.71 32.14
C LEU A 21 -15.03 27.74 31.09
N PHE A 22 -15.76 28.82 31.00
CA PHE A 22 -16.83 29.03 30.03
C PHE A 22 -16.29 29.13 28.60
N VAL A 23 -15.22 29.90 28.40
CA VAL A 23 -14.51 29.97 27.10
C VAL A 23 -13.91 28.62 26.74
N TYR A 24 -13.29 27.93 27.69
CA TYR A 24 -12.78 26.58 27.49
C TYR A 24 -13.89 25.60 27.10
N LEU A 25 -15.03 25.61 27.76
CA LEU A 25 -16.18 24.76 27.44
C LEU A 25 -16.78 25.09 26.06
N ILE A 26 -16.77 26.35 25.64
CA ILE A 26 -17.27 26.76 24.31
C ILE A 26 -16.30 26.37 23.22
N PHE A 27 -15.00 26.62 23.38
CA PHE A 27 -14.01 26.41 22.35
C PHE A 27 -13.46 24.96 22.29
N PHE A 28 -13.44 24.27 23.44
CA PHE A 28 -12.96 22.88 23.56
C PHE A 28 -14.09 21.84 23.73
N LYS A 29 -15.37 22.25 23.79
CA LYS A 29 -16.45 21.30 23.61
C LYS A 29 -16.28 20.68 22.25
N LYS A 30 -15.76 19.44 22.22
CA LYS A 30 -15.67 18.63 20.99
C LYS A 30 -16.94 18.91 20.20
N ARG A 31 -16.83 19.45 18.97
CA ARG A 31 -17.95 19.49 18.04
C ARG A 31 -18.53 18.08 18.06
N LYS A 32 -19.69 17.89 18.67
CA LYS A 32 -20.49 16.71 18.41
C LYS A 32 -20.71 16.75 16.91
N VAL A 33 -20.07 15.82 16.19
CA VAL A 33 -20.33 15.60 14.78
C VAL A 33 -21.84 15.38 14.73
N ASP A 34 -22.53 16.22 13.98
CA ASP A 34 -23.98 16.15 13.83
C ASP A 34 -24.29 14.81 13.14
N ILE A 35 -24.79 13.84 13.90
CA ILE A 35 -25.03 12.45 13.51
C ILE A 35 -26.15 12.37 12.43
N SER A 36 -26.76 13.51 12.07
CA SER A 36 -27.88 13.56 11.13
C SER A 36 -27.49 13.48 9.65
N ASN A 37 -26.24 13.71 9.28
CA ASN A 37 -25.80 13.68 7.88
C ASN A 37 -24.96 12.42 7.61
N LYS A 38 -25.53 11.48 6.87
CA LYS A 38 -24.84 10.32 6.35
C LYS A 38 -23.78 10.76 5.34
N THR A 39 -22.55 10.28 5.53
CA THR A 39 -21.45 10.46 4.57
C THR A 39 -21.47 9.34 3.56
N ASN A 40 -21.61 9.67 2.29
CA ASN A 40 -21.71 8.72 1.21
C ASN A 40 -20.34 8.50 0.56
N ILE A 41 -19.88 7.26 0.55
CA ILE A 41 -18.60 6.86 -0.02
C ILE A 41 -18.85 5.91 -1.20
N ALA A 42 -18.24 6.20 -2.34
CA ALA A 42 -18.13 5.27 -3.44
C ALA A 42 -16.75 4.59 -3.36
N LEU A 43 -16.71 3.26 -3.31
CA LEU A 43 -15.51 2.47 -3.52
C LEU A 43 -15.53 1.91 -4.93
N PHE A 44 -14.62 2.37 -5.77
CA PHE A 44 -14.41 1.86 -7.12
C PHE A 44 -13.19 0.97 -7.15
N ILE A 45 -13.38 -0.31 -7.44
CA ILE A 45 -12.31 -1.30 -7.58
C ILE A 45 -12.05 -1.51 -9.07
N PRO A 46 -10.85 -1.14 -9.59
CA PRO A 46 -10.48 -1.33 -10.99
C PRO A 46 -10.07 -2.80 -11.25
N GLY A 47 -11.04 -3.68 -11.13
CA GLY A 47 -10.86 -5.12 -11.17
C GLY A 47 -11.97 -5.85 -10.44
N VAL A 48 -11.63 -7.00 -9.86
CA VAL A 48 -12.48 -7.77 -8.95
C VAL A 48 -11.76 -7.96 -7.60
N ILE A 49 -12.49 -7.84 -6.50
CA ILE A 49 -11.92 -7.90 -5.15
C ILE A 49 -11.18 -9.22 -4.91
N SER A 50 -11.78 -10.33 -5.35
CA SER A 50 -11.17 -11.66 -5.20
C SER A 50 -9.94 -11.89 -6.10
N GLY A 51 -9.67 -11.01 -7.04
CA GLY A 51 -8.57 -11.13 -8.00
C GLY A 51 -7.26 -10.45 -7.56
N SER A 52 -7.27 -9.76 -6.41
CA SER A 52 -6.07 -9.06 -5.91
C SER A 52 -6.11 -8.93 -4.39
N PRO A 53 -5.04 -9.36 -3.69
CA PRO A 53 -4.89 -9.13 -2.25
C PRO A 53 -5.04 -7.65 -1.87
N SER A 54 -4.45 -6.74 -2.64
CA SER A 54 -4.51 -5.30 -2.43
C SER A 54 -5.95 -4.75 -2.50
N TYR A 55 -6.76 -5.23 -3.46
CA TYR A 55 -8.18 -4.83 -3.56
C TYR A 55 -9.00 -5.34 -2.39
N LYS A 56 -8.73 -6.60 -1.99
CA LYS A 56 -9.37 -7.20 -0.83
C LYS A 56 -9.02 -6.44 0.45
N GLU A 57 -7.76 -6.11 0.64
CA GLU A 57 -7.29 -5.36 1.80
C GLU A 57 -7.93 -3.96 1.87
N MET A 58 -8.03 -3.26 0.75
CA MET A 58 -8.74 -1.96 0.69
C MET A 58 -10.21 -2.10 1.07
N TYR A 59 -10.90 -3.10 0.52
CA TYR A 59 -12.28 -3.37 0.84
C TYR A 59 -12.46 -3.67 2.33
N ASP A 60 -11.69 -4.62 2.86
CA ASP A 60 -11.76 -5.04 4.25
C ASP A 60 -11.47 -3.88 5.21
N SER A 61 -10.44 -3.07 4.91
CA SER A 61 -10.06 -1.90 5.71
C SER A 61 -11.17 -0.86 5.79
N LEU A 62 -11.82 -0.59 4.66
CA LEU A 62 -12.91 0.38 4.59
C LEU A 62 -14.14 -0.11 5.36
N PHE A 63 -14.47 -1.40 5.26
CA PHE A 63 -15.60 -1.97 5.99
C PHE A 63 -15.32 -2.16 7.48
N GLU A 64 -14.06 -2.43 7.87
CA GLU A 64 -13.64 -2.41 9.27
C GLU A 64 -13.74 -1.00 9.86
N PHE A 65 -13.28 0.01 9.13
CA PHE A 65 -13.43 1.41 9.53
C PHE A 65 -14.89 1.81 9.72
N LYS A 66 -15.78 1.38 8.82
CA LYS A 66 -17.22 1.63 8.89
C LYS A 66 -17.85 1.10 10.18
N LYS A 67 -17.40 -0.03 10.73
CA LYS A 67 -17.97 -0.61 11.99
C LYS A 67 -17.92 0.38 13.15
N ASN A 68 -16.94 1.28 13.15
CA ASN A 68 -16.76 2.31 14.18
C ASN A 68 -17.35 3.67 13.77
N HIS A 69 -18.01 3.76 12.60
CA HIS A 69 -18.54 4.99 12.02
C HIS A 69 -19.91 4.72 11.39
N GLU A 70 -20.94 4.65 12.21
CA GLU A 70 -22.30 4.27 11.79
C GLU A 70 -22.93 5.22 10.75
N ASN A 71 -22.45 6.47 10.67
CA ASN A 71 -22.92 7.47 9.72
C ASN A 71 -22.35 7.29 8.29
N LEU A 72 -21.52 6.27 8.03
CA LEU A 72 -20.98 6.00 6.70
C LEU A 72 -21.88 5.08 5.89
N GLU A 73 -22.19 5.49 4.66
CA GLU A 73 -22.79 4.64 3.64
C GLU A 73 -21.77 4.37 2.54
N ILE A 74 -21.45 3.10 2.28
CA ILE A 74 -20.47 2.69 1.30
C ILE A 74 -21.18 1.95 0.17
N LYS A 75 -20.98 2.41 -1.05
CA LYS A 75 -21.37 1.71 -2.28
C LYS A 75 -20.09 1.21 -2.96
N VAL A 76 -20.05 -0.09 -3.24
CA VAL A 76 -18.92 -0.71 -3.94
C VAL A 76 -19.30 -0.98 -5.39
N LEU A 77 -18.35 -0.76 -6.30
CA LEU A 77 -18.42 -1.17 -7.69
C LEU A 77 -17.11 -1.84 -8.08
N GLU A 78 -17.21 -3.09 -8.51
CA GLU A 78 -16.12 -3.84 -9.14
C GLU A 78 -16.19 -3.67 -10.65
N ALA A 79 -15.14 -3.12 -11.26
CA ALA A 79 -15.16 -2.74 -12.68
C ALA A 79 -14.67 -3.84 -13.63
N GLY A 80 -14.25 -4.99 -13.08
CA GLY A 80 -13.71 -6.08 -13.89
C GLY A 80 -12.38 -5.73 -14.56
N PHE A 81 -11.91 -6.61 -15.44
CA PHE A 81 -10.57 -6.52 -16.03
C PHE A 81 -10.47 -5.70 -17.32
N ASN A 82 -11.61 -5.24 -17.87
CA ASN A 82 -11.61 -4.46 -19.11
C ASN A 82 -11.38 -2.97 -18.81
N GLN A 83 -10.13 -2.53 -18.86
CA GLN A 83 -9.75 -1.16 -18.56
C GLN A 83 -10.42 -0.11 -19.45
N SER A 84 -10.82 -0.48 -20.66
CA SER A 84 -11.49 0.45 -21.58
C SER A 84 -12.88 0.89 -21.12
N GLU A 85 -13.50 0.11 -20.22
CA GLU A 85 -14.81 0.40 -19.66
C GLU A 85 -14.78 1.16 -18.32
N TRP A 86 -13.60 1.28 -17.70
CA TRP A 86 -13.47 1.82 -16.35
C TRP A 86 -13.93 3.28 -16.22
N ILE A 87 -13.64 4.11 -17.23
CA ILE A 87 -14.09 5.51 -17.23
C ILE A 87 -15.62 5.57 -17.21
N GLU A 88 -16.27 4.88 -18.11
CA GLU A 88 -17.75 4.86 -18.22
C GLU A 88 -18.40 4.31 -16.94
N MET A 89 -17.83 3.23 -16.38
CA MET A 89 -18.34 2.64 -15.14
C MET A 89 -18.16 3.59 -13.94
N LEU A 90 -17.04 4.31 -13.88
CA LEU A 90 -16.79 5.30 -12.83
C LEU A 90 -17.77 6.47 -12.93
N GLU A 91 -17.99 7.02 -14.12
CA GLU A 91 -18.93 8.10 -14.35
C GLU A 91 -20.37 7.66 -14.05
N LYS A 92 -20.76 6.45 -14.44
CA LYS A 92 -22.06 5.85 -14.12
C LYS A 92 -22.24 5.71 -12.59
N LEU A 93 -21.20 5.31 -11.86
CA LEU A 93 -21.25 5.26 -10.41
C LEU A 93 -21.47 6.66 -9.82
N LEU A 94 -20.66 7.64 -10.23
CA LEU A 94 -20.69 9.00 -9.71
C LEU A 94 -21.97 9.77 -10.05
N THR A 95 -22.62 9.44 -11.16
CA THR A 95 -23.91 10.03 -11.55
C THR A 95 -25.10 9.36 -10.86
N SER A 96 -24.96 8.13 -10.37
CA SER A 96 -26.06 7.37 -9.74
C SER A 96 -26.53 7.96 -8.41
N LYS A 97 -25.65 8.64 -7.69
CA LYS A 97 -25.89 9.26 -6.38
C LYS A 97 -24.83 10.33 -6.13
N LYS A 98 -25.14 11.32 -5.31
CA LYS A 98 -24.14 12.25 -4.80
C LYS A 98 -23.27 11.55 -3.75
N TYR A 99 -21.96 11.48 -3.99
CA TYR A 99 -20.97 10.96 -3.05
C TYR A 99 -20.13 12.08 -2.49
N ASP A 100 -19.83 12.01 -1.18
CA ASP A 100 -18.90 12.91 -0.52
C ASP A 100 -17.45 12.52 -0.85
N PHE A 101 -17.20 11.20 -0.93
CA PHE A 101 -15.88 10.64 -1.26
C PHE A 101 -16.00 9.57 -2.33
N LEU A 102 -15.08 9.59 -3.28
CA LEU A 102 -14.69 8.45 -4.10
C LEU A 102 -13.36 7.90 -3.58
N ILE A 103 -13.29 6.61 -3.30
CA ILE A 103 -12.09 5.89 -2.94
C ILE A 103 -11.78 4.90 -4.05
N THR A 104 -10.54 4.87 -4.51
CA THR A 104 -10.05 3.90 -5.51
C THR A 104 -8.57 3.60 -5.30
N THR A 105 -8.06 2.62 -5.99
CA THR A 105 -6.66 2.20 -5.94
C THR A 105 -6.17 1.83 -7.33
N ASN A 106 -4.87 1.58 -7.46
CA ASN A 106 -4.19 1.18 -8.69
C ASN A 106 -3.66 2.36 -9.52
N ASN A 107 -2.43 2.20 -9.96
CA ASN A 107 -1.72 3.22 -10.74
C ASN A 107 -2.40 3.57 -12.08
N ALA A 108 -3.16 2.63 -12.68
CA ALA A 108 -3.94 2.89 -13.89
C ALA A 108 -5.11 3.86 -13.67
N MET A 109 -5.53 4.08 -12.42
CA MET A 109 -6.59 5.04 -12.09
C MET A 109 -6.13 6.51 -12.12
N GLN A 110 -4.84 6.78 -12.22
CA GLN A 110 -4.28 8.13 -12.22
C GLN A 110 -4.92 9.01 -13.30
N ASP A 111 -4.79 8.61 -14.57
CA ASP A 111 -5.28 9.39 -15.70
C ASP A 111 -6.81 9.45 -15.75
N ILE A 112 -7.46 8.36 -15.31
CA ILE A 112 -8.93 8.28 -15.24
C ILE A 112 -9.47 9.31 -14.24
N VAL A 113 -8.91 9.35 -13.03
CA VAL A 113 -9.36 10.31 -12.01
C VAL A 113 -9.01 11.74 -12.42
N ASP A 114 -7.87 11.97 -13.03
CA ASP A 114 -7.51 13.29 -13.57
C ASP A 114 -8.54 13.79 -14.57
N SER A 115 -9.03 12.91 -15.46
CA SER A 115 -10.01 13.29 -16.48
C SER A 115 -11.42 13.50 -15.92
N VAL A 116 -11.80 12.73 -14.90
CA VAL A 116 -13.19 12.68 -14.40
C VAL A 116 -13.43 13.64 -13.23
N SER A 117 -12.45 13.83 -12.34
CA SER A 117 -12.65 14.51 -11.06
C SER A 117 -13.19 15.93 -11.15
N SER A 118 -12.81 16.69 -12.20
CA SER A 118 -13.28 18.06 -12.40
C SER A 118 -14.78 18.17 -12.71
N ASN A 119 -15.37 17.09 -13.22
CA ASN A 119 -16.81 17.04 -13.54
C ASN A 119 -17.69 16.85 -12.29
N TYR A 120 -17.09 16.48 -11.14
CA TYR A 120 -17.80 16.20 -9.89
C TYR A 120 -17.32 17.09 -8.74
N PRO A 121 -17.62 18.41 -8.77
CA PRO A 121 -17.03 19.40 -7.86
C PRO A 121 -17.38 19.20 -6.38
N TYR A 122 -18.35 18.39 -6.07
CA TYR A 122 -18.77 18.11 -4.68
C TYR A 122 -18.19 16.82 -4.12
N THR A 123 -17.52 16.01 -4.96
CA THR A 123 -16.90 14.74 -4.55
C THR A 123 -15.40 14.93 -4.31
N LYS A 124 -14.90 14.42 -3.19
CA LYS A 124 -13.47 14.33 -2.92
C LYS A 124 -12.95 12.97 -3.31
N PHE A 125 -11.80 12.92 -3.95
CA PHE A 125 -11.20 11.72 -4.50
C PHE A 125 -9.99 11.34 -3.65
N LEU A 126 -10.00 10.13 -3.10
CA LEU A 126 -8.89 9.53 -2.36
C LEU A 126 -8.38 8.34 -3.18
N ILE A 127 -7.15 8.42 -3.66
CA ILE A 127 -6.57 7.40 -4.53
C ILE A 127 -5.39 6.77 -3.81
N PHE A 128 -5.38 5.47 -3.74
CA PHE A 128 -4.31 4.69 -3.13
C PHE A 128 -3.51 3.97 -4.20
N ASP A 129 -2.26 3.63 -3.87
CA ASP A 129 -1.30 2.98 -4.77
C ASP A 129 -1.19 3.70 -6.12
N SER A 130 -1.21 5.02 -6.08
CA SER A 130 -1.13 5.88 -7.27
C SER A 130 -0.60 7.25 -6.92
N LEU A 131 0.09 7.90 -7.87
CA LEU A 131 0.53 9.29 -7.77
C LEU A 131 -0.18 10.12 -8.83
N VAL A 132 -1.20 10.84 -8.42
CA VAL A 132 -1.89 11.80 -9.29
C VAL A 132 -1.09 13.10 -9.33
N LYS A 133 -0.67 13.51 -10.52
CA LYS A 133 0.20 14.69 -10.73
C LYS A 133 -0.57 15.99 -10.88
N ASN A 134 -1.88 15.95 -10.83
CA ASN A 134 -2.67 17.16 -11.03
C ASN A 134 -2.76 18.01 -9.76
N THR A 135 -3.03 19.29 -9.97
CA THR A 135 -3.26 20.27 -8.89
C THR A 135 -4.74 20.39 -8.53
N ASN A 136 -5.59 19.44 -8.95
CA ASN A 136 -7.01 19.47 -8.67
C ASN A 136 -7.26 19.32 -7.18
N LYS A 137 -7.76 20.37 -6.56
CA LYS A 137 -8.05 20.43 -5.11
C LYS A 137 -9.20 19.56 -4.63
N GLN A 138 -9.61 18.60 -5.44
CA GLN A 138 -10.56 17.56 -5.06
C GLN A 138 -9.88 16.21 -4.89
N VAL A 139 -8.66 16.06 -5.41
CA VAL A 139 -7.91 14.81 -5.45
C VAL A 139 -6.79 14.82 -4.41
N TYR A 140 -6.69 13.75 -3.66
CA TYR A 140 -5.54 13.44 -2.83
C TYR A 140 -5.12 12.00 -3.12
N SER A 141 -3.84 11.79 -3.37
CA SER A 141 -3.32 10.45 -3.67
C SER A 141 -2.24 10.01 -2.69
N VAL A 142 -2.24 8.73 -2.45
CA VAL A 142 -1.26 8.01 -1.63
C VAL A 142 -0.59 6.97 -2.47
N SER A 143 0.73 6.99 -2.50
CA SER A 143 1.54 5.94 -3.10
C SER A 143 2.49 5.33 -2.09
N TYR A 144 2.92 4.12 -2.38
CA TYR A 144 3.92 3.43 -1.58
C TYR A 144 5.25 3.44 -2.33
N ASN A 145 6.37 3.44 -1.59
CA ASN A 145 7.67 3.48 -2.23
C ASN A 145 8.08 2.08 -2.72
N VAL A 146 7.55 1.69 -3.88
CA VAL A 146 7.83 0.39 -4.51
C VAL A 146 9.32 0.15 -4.79
N ALA A 147 10.10 1.22 -4.96
CA ALA A 147 11.55 1.10 -5.11
C ALA A 147 12.24 0.66 -3.81
N GLU A 148 11.79 1.18 -2.66
CA GLU A 148 12.26 0.72 -1.35
C GLU A 148 11.85 -0.71 -1.09
N GLU A 149 10.60 -1.09 -1.41
CA GLU A 149 10.10 -2.45 -1.27
C GLU A 149 10.91 -3.44 -2.11
N ALA A 150 11.05 -3.16 -3.39
CA ALA A 150 11.85 -3.98 -4.30
C ALA A 150 13.31 -4.09 -3.85
N TYR A 151 13.90 -2.99 -3.37
CA TYR A 151 15.27 -2.99 -2.88
C TYR A 151 15.44 -3.89 -1.65
N ILE A 152 14.51 -3.81 -0.69
CA ILE A 152 14.58 -4.65 0.52
C ILE A 152 14.45 -6.13 0.16
N LEU A 153 13.47 -6.47 -0.68
CA LEU A 153 13.29 -7.83 -1.17
C LEU A 153 14.56 -8.33 -1.86
N GLY A 154 15.13 -7.53 -2.75
CA GLY A 154 16.37 -7.87 -3.44
C GLY A 154 17.53 -8.05 -2.47
N TYR A 155 17.70 -7.15 -1.51
CA TYR A 155 18.75 -7.24 -0.51
C TYR A 155 18.62 -8.51 0.35
N TYR A 156 17.38 -8.83 0.75
CA TYR A 156 17.08 -10.06 1.46
C TYR A 156 17.40 -11.31 0.63
N VAL A 157 16.98 -11.35 -0.64
CA VAL A 157 17.32 -12.43 -1.57
C VAL A 157 18.82 -12.59 -1.73
N GLY A 158 19.57 -11.50 -1.86
CA GLY A 158 21.02 -11.54 -1.96
C GLY A 158 21.68 -12.11 -0.70
N LEU A 159 21.18 -11.77 0.50
CA LEU A 159 21.65 -12.36 1.75
C LEU A 159 21.30 -13.85 1.84
N PHE A 160 20.09 -14.21 1.46
CA PHE A 160 19.64 -15.60 1.40
C PHE A 160 20.51 -16.43 0.48
N LEU A 161 20.71 -16.02 -0.76
CA LEU A 161 21.57 -16.69 -1.72
C LEU A 161 23.01 -16.85 -1.18
N LYS A 162 23.52 -15.84 -0.52
CA LYS A 162 24.90 -15.86 0.06
C LYS A 162 25.03 -16.86 1.21
N GLU A 163 23.99 -17.06 2.01
CA GLU A 163 23.98 -18.03 3.11
C GLU A 163 23.88 -19.47 2.60
N PHE A 164 23.01 -19.69 1.60
CA PHE A 164 22.68 -21.05 1.12
C PHE A 164 23.53 -21.54 -0.05
N ILE A 165 24.13 -20.63 -0.82
CA ILE A 165 24.89 -21.00 -2.02
C ILE A 165 26.38 -20.94 -1.74
N LYS A 166 26.98 -22.11 -1.46
CA LYS A 166 28.41 -22.26 -1.19
C LYS A 166 29.33 -21.81 -2.34
N SER A 167 28.82 -21.83 -3.58
CA SER A 167 29.58 -21.41 -4.78
C SER A 167 29.83 -19.90 -4.85
N GLY A 168 29.11 -19.11 -4.04
CA GLY A 168 29.14 -17.63 -4.10
C GLY A 168 28.50 -17.04 -5.37
N PHE A 169 27.77 -17.87 -6.15
CA PHE A 169 27.02 -17.48 -7.34
C PHE A 169 25.63 -18.09 -7.30
N GLY A 170 24.60 -17.29 -7.52
CA GLY A 170 23.21 -17.77 -7.56
C GLY A 170 22.31 -16.75 -8.27
N ASN A 171 21.51 -17.23 -9.19
CA ASN A 171 20.63 -16.39 -9.99
C ASN A 171 19.28 -16.19 -9.34
N ALA A 172 18.66 -15.05 -9.62
CA ALA A 172 17.29 -14.74 -9.28
C ALA A 172 16.50 -14.35 -10.54
N ALA A 173 15.18 -14.36 -10.42
CA ALA A 173 14.32 -13.93 -11.51
C ALA A 173 13.16 -13.06 -10.99
N LEU A 174 12.66 -12.16 -11.83
CA LEU A 174 11.41 -11.44 -11.67
C LEU A 174 10.50 -11.77 -12.85
N ILE A 175 9.27 -12.17 -12.57
CA ILE A 175 8.22 -12.37 -13.56
C ILE A 175 7.15 -11.32 -13.32
N ALA A 176 6.93 -10.45 -14.32
CA ALA A 176 5.89 -9.43 -14.30
C ALA A 176 4.68 -9.84 -15.13
N GLY A 177 3.48 -9.53 -14.67
CA GLY A 177 2.26 -9.76 -15.45
C GLY A 177 2.22 -8.95 -16.74
N GLN A 178 2.64 -7.70 -16.67
CA GLN A 178 2.69 -6.76 -17.78
C GLN A 178 3.95 -5.87 -17.72
N ASN A 179 4.30 -5.32 -18.88
CA ASN A 179 5.47 -4.44 -19.00
C ASN A 179 5.06 -2.97 -18.79
N TYR A 180 5.01 -2.54 -17.52
CA TYR A 180 4.79 -1.15 -17.16
C TYR A 180 6.09 -0.43 -16.80
N PRO A 181 6.20 0.89 -16.99
CA PRO A 181 7.39 1.64 -16.59
C PRO A 181 7.80 1.40 -15.12
N VAL A 182 6.82 1.28 -14.21
CA VAL A 182 7.10 0.99 -12.80
C VAL A 182 7.82 -0.34 -12.60
N MET A 183 7.51 -1.35 -13.40
CA MET A 183 8.17 -2.66 -13.32
C MET A 183 9.64 -2.59 -13.73
N ASN A 184 9.95 -1.87 -14.82
CA ASN A 184 11.32 -1.78 -15.35
C ASN A 184 12.18 -0.78 -14.57
N ASP A 185 11.65 0.43 -14.37
CA ASP A 185 12.44 1.57 -13.91
C ASP A 185 12.63 1.57 -12.39
N TYR A 186 11.67 0.94 -11.69
CA TYR A 186 11.69 0.89 -10.21
C TYR A 186 11.83 -0.55 -9.71
N ILE A 187 10.87 -1.44 -9.96
CA ILE A 187 10.83 -2.72 -9.26
C ILE A 187 12.01 -3.61 -9.68
N TYR A 188 12.16 -3.92 -10.96
CA TYR A 188 13.28 -4.76 -11.42
C TYR A 188 14.64 -4.15 -11.11
N ARG A 189 14.79 -2.85 -11.39
CA ARG A 189 16.06 -2.14 -11.16
C ARG A 189 16.48 -2.17 -9.70
N TYR A 190 15.56 -1.89 -8.77
CA TYR A 190 15.89 -1.83 -7.34
C TYR A 190 15.97 -3.22 -6.71
N PHE A 191 15.19 -4.19 -7.18
CA PHE A 191 15.35 -5.59 -6.81
C PHE A 191 16.76 -6.10 -7.15
N LYS A 192 17.17 -5.94 -8.41
CA LYS A 192 18.52 -6.27 -8.87
C LYS A 192 19.59 -5.55 -8.05
N LYS A 193 19.43 -4.25 -7.83
CA LYS A 193 20.36 -3.46 -7.03
C LYS A 193 20.47 -3.98 -5.59
N GLY A 194 19.36 -4.33 -4.97
CA GLY A 194 19.35 -4.90 -3.62
C GLY A 194 20.21 -6.16 -3.54
N ILE A 195 20.02 -7.10 -4.47
CA ILE A 195 20.82 -8.35 -4.52
C ILE A 195 22.32 -8.04 -4.65
N LEU A 196 22.69 -7.19 -5.60
CA LEU A 196 24.09 -6.87 -5.88
C LEU A 196 24.78 -6.12 -4.72
N ASP A 197 24.06 -5.27 -4.02
CA ASP A 197 24.59 -4.52 -2.85
C ASP A 197 24.97 -5.43 -1.67
N THR A 198 24.54 -6.69 -1.65
CA THR A 198 25.03 -7.70 -0.68
C THR A 198 26.42 -8.23 -1.00
N GLY A 199 26.94 -7.96 -2.19
CA GLY A 199 28.15 -8.56 -2.74
C GLY A 199 27.95 -9.97 -3.31
N MET A 200 26.69 -10.42 -3.45
CA MET A 200 26.37 -11.68 -4.13
C MET A 200 26.60 -11.53 -5.64
N ARG A 201 27.26 -12.50 -6.26
CA ARG A 201 27.33 -12.59 -7.73
C ARG A 201 26.06 -13.23 -8.21
N SER A 202 25.21 -12.44 -8.86
CA SER A 202 23.90 -12.89 -9.33
C SER A 202 23.55 -12.24 -10.65
N GLU A 203 23.07 -13.04 -11.61
CA GLU A 203 22.25 -12.52 -12.68
C GLU A 203 20.79 -12.48 -12.21
N VAL A 204 20.11 -11.41 -12.58
CA VAL A 204 18.69 -11.24 -12.29
C VAL A 204 17.95 -11.17 -13.60
N TYR A 205 17.21 -12.23 -13.90
CA TYR A 205 16.44 -12.35 -15.13
C TYR A 205 15.09 -11.67 -14.99
N TYR A 206 14.64 -10.99 -16.05
CA TYR A 206 13.34 -10.37 -16.13
C TYR A 206 12.53 -10.99 -17.25
N ARG A 207 11.28 -11.39 -16.96
CA ARG A 207 10.34 -11.93 -17.94
C ARG A 207 8.98 -11.30 -17.75
N VAL A 208 8.22 -11.19 -18.83
CA VAL A 208 6.86 -10.67 -18.83
C VAL A 208 5.92 -11.77 -19.27
N LEU A 209 4.89 -12.04 -18.45
CA LEU A 209 3.88 -13.06 -18.72
C LEU A 209 2.92 -12.63 -19.83
N GLY A 210 2.64 -11.32 -19.96
CA GLY A 210 1.72 -10.75 -20.93
C GLY A 210 0.25 -10.70 -20.47
N ASN A 211 -0.05 -11.26 -19.31
CA ASN A 211 -1.38 -11.23 -18.66
C ASN A 211 -1.25 -11.42 -17.16
N TRP A 212 -2.38 -11.40 -16.44
CA TRP A 212 -2.42 -11.49 -14.97
C TRP A 212 -3.03 -12.80 -14.45
N HIS A 213 -3.48 -13.71 -15.31
CA HIS A 213 -4.36 -14.81 -14.92
C HIS A 213 -3.96 -16.19 -15.45
N ASP A 214 -3.06 -16.28 -16.41
CA ASP A 214 -2.66 -17.58 -16.99
C ASP A 214 -1.60 -18.29 -16.14
N SER A 215 -2.07 -19.08 -15.16
CA SER A 215 -1.20 -19.86 -14.27
C SER A 215 -0.39 -20.93 -15.00
N ASN A 216 -0.90 -21.49 -16.11
CA ASN A 216 -0.17 -22.50 -16.88
C ASN A 216 1.03 -21.88 -17.59
N LEU A 217 0.83 -20.72 -18.23
CA LEU A 217 1.92 -19.98 -18.87
C LEU A 217 2.93 -19.49 -17.83
N ALA A 218 2.46 -19.02 -16.68
CA ALA A 218 3.32 -18.60 -15.56
C ALA A 218 4.21 -19.75 -15.06
N LYS A 219 3.65 -20.97 -14.95
CA LYS A 219 4.42 -22.18 -14.59
C LYS A 219 5.49 -22.48 -15.62
N LEU A 220 5.13 -22.54 -16.90
CA LEU A 220 6.07 -22.81 -18.00
C LEU A 220 7.23 -21.81 -18.04
N LEU A 221 6.92 -20.52 -17.86
CA LEU A 221 7.91 -19.45 -17.82
C LEU A 221 8.86 -19.60 -16.63
N SER A 222 8.33 -19.99 -15.46
CA SER A 222 9.12 -20.28 -14.26
C SER A 222 10.02 -21.48 -14.45
N ASP A 223 9.50 -22.58 -15.02
CA ASP A 223 10.27 -23.78 -15.29
C ASP A 223 11.46 -23.50 -16.26
N SER A 224 11.25 -22.66 -17.28
CA SER A 224 12.32 -22.22 -18.17
C SER A 224 13.38 -21.39 -17.43
N LEU A 225 12.97 -20.44 -16.59
CA LEU A 225 13.91 -19.64 -15.79
C LEU A 225 14.74 -20.49 -14.83
N ILE A 226 14.15 -21.52 -14.25
CA ILE A 226 14.85 -22.45 -13.36
C ILE A 226 15.84 -23.30 -14.16
N LYS A 227 15.39 -23.94 -15.25
CA LYS A 227 16.18 -24.90 -16.02
C LYS A 227 17.25 -24.22 -16.89
N ASP A 228 16.88 -23.16 -17.59
CA ASP A 228 17.75 -22.55 -18.61
C ASP A 228 18.65 -21.45 -18.02
N SER A 229 18.16 -20.77 -16.98
CA SER A 229 18.84 -19.63 -16.36
C SER A 229 19.39 -19.92 -14.96
N GLY A 230 19.09 -21.07 -14.39
CA GLY A 230 19.54 -21.44 -13.04
C GLY A 230 19.00 -20.54 -11.94
N ALA A 231 17.77 -20.03 -12.11
CA ALA A 231 17.13 -19.19 -11.08
C ALA A 231 16.84 -20.02 -9.83
N LEU A 232 17.27 -19.54 -8.68
CA LEU A 232 17.10 -20.16 -7.36
C LEU A 232 16.07 -19.45 -6.51
N VAL A 233 15.78 -18.18 -6.85
CA VAL A 233 14.72 -17.40 -6.22
C VAL A 233 13.93 -16.66 -7.30
N ILE A 234 12.61 -16.73 -7.24
CA ILE A 234 11.71 -16.02 -8.16
C ILE A 234 10.88 -15.00 -7.37
N LEU A 235 10.79 -13.77 -7.91
CA LEU A 235 9.87 -12.73 -7.50
C LEU A 235 8.73 -12.66 -8.54
N PRO A 236 7.55 -13.23 -8.27
CA PRO A 236 6.39 -13.11 -9.14
C PRO A 236 5.57 -11.86 -8.82
N ILE A 237 5.28 -11.05 -9.84
CA ILE A 237 4.32 -9.94 -9.80
C ILE A 237 3.34 -10.17 -10.95
N VAL A 238 2.48 -11.17 -10.81
CA VAL A 238 1.65 -11.74 -11.88
C VAL A 238 0.17 -11.89 -11.50
N GLY A 239 -0.25 -11.28 -10.38
CA GLY A 239 -1.63 -11.38 -9.89
C GLY A 239 -2.06 -12.84 -9.64
N PRO A 240 -3.29 -13.23 -10.00
CA PRO A 240 -3.79 -14.60 -9.81
C PRO A 240 -2.96 -15.69 -10.48
N ALA A 241 -2.16 -15.38 -11.50
CA ALA A 241 -1.26 -16.34 -12.12
C ALA A 241 -0.10 -16.79 -11.21
N VAL A 242 0.07 -16.20 -10.03
CA VAL A 242 1.10 -16.54 -9.04
C VAL A 242 1.09 -18.02 -8.64
N GLU A 243 -0.07 -18.67 -8.62
CA GLU A 243 -0.15 -20.09 -8.29
C GLU A 243 0.64 -20.99 -9.25
N GLY A 244 0.71 -20.63 -10.55
CA GLY A 244 1.56 -21.32 -11.50
C GLY A 244 3.04 -21.20 -11.17
N VAL A 245 3.50 -20.01 -10.80
CA VAL A 245 4.89 -19.78 -10.36
C VAL A 245 5.19 -20.58 -9.09
N LEU A 246 4.30 -20.52 -8.09
CA LEU A 246 4.48 -21.23 -6.82
C LEU A 246 4.45 -22.75 -7.00
N SER A 247 3.68 -23.28 -7.96
CA SER A 247 3.74 -24.71 -8.34
C SER A 247 5.13 -25.08 -8.85
N SER A 248 5.68 -24.31 -9.80
CA SER A 248 7.03 -24.53 -10.34
C SER A 248 8.10 -24.43 -9.25
N VAL A 249 8.00 -23.43 -8.35
CA VAL A 249 8.91 -23.23 -7.23
C VAL A 249 8.93 -24.46 -6.30
N ARG A 250 7.76 -25.00 -5.93
CA ARG A 250 7.64 -26.22 -5.11
C ARG A 250 8.22 -27.45 -5.80
N GLU A 251 7.83 -27.68 -7.06
CA GLU A 251 8.26 -28.86 -7.83
C GLU A 251 9.78 -28.91 -8.04
N ASN A 252 10.41 -27.75 -8.18
CA ASN A 252 11.85 -27.65 -8.38
C ASN A 252 12.64 -27.39 -7.07
N ASN A 253 11.96 -27.34 -5.92
CA ASN A 253 12.56 -27.09 -4.60
C ASN A 253 13.46 -25.84 -4.57
N ILE A 254 13.00 -24.77 -5.19
CA ILE A 254 13.62 -23.44 -5.12
C ILE A 254 12.79 -22.52 -4.24
N SER A 255 13.16 -21.25 -4.14
CA SER A 255 12.49 -20.28 -3.28
C SER A 255 11.75 -19.20 -4.06
N ALA A 256 10.74 -18.57 -3.43
CA ALA A 256 10.10 -17.36 -3.90
C ALA A 256 10.11 -16.29 -2.82
N VAL A 257 10.14 -15.03 -3.24
CA VAL A 257 9.75 -13.86 -2.44
C VAL A 257 8.53 -13.23 -3.07
N LEU A 258 7.65 -12.64 -2.26
CA LEU A 258 6.44 -12.05 -2.77
C LEU A 258 6.51 -10.52 -2.70
N PHE A 259 5.72 -9.87 -3.53
CA PHE A 259 5.56 -8.44 -3.58
C PHE A 259 4.12 -8.09 -3.24
N ASP A 260 3.94 -7.14 -2.32
CA ASP A 260 2.64 -6.61 -1.91
C ASP A 260 1.63 -7.69 -1.48
N SER A 261 2.08 -8.70 -0.71
CA SER A 261 1.21 -9.81 -0.29
C SER A 261 1.59 -10.38 1.06
N GLU A 262 0.61 -10.44 1.98
CA GLU A 262 0.71 -11.20 3.24
C GLU A 262 0.13 -12.62 3.14
N ASP A 263 -0.83 -12.84 2.23
CA ASP A 263 -1.70 -14.03 2.21
C ASP A 263 -0.97 -15.36 2.00
N TYR A 264 0.28 -15.32 1.56
CA TYR A 264 1.05 -16.52 1.24
C TYR A 264 2.12 -16.90 2.27
N LEU A 265 2.29 -16.09 3.32
CA LEU A 265 3.35 -16.33 4.32
C LEU A 265 3.04 -17.49 5.25
N ASP A 266 1.76 -17.76 5.51
CA ASP A 266 1.31 -18.84 6.36
C ASP A 266 1.27 -20.17 5.59
N ASN A 267 2.18 -21.09 5.94
CA ASN A 267 2.21 -22.50 5.50
C ASN A 267 2.78 -22.83 4.10
N LYS A 268 3.63 -22.00 3.48
CA LYS A 268 4.30 -22.38 2.24
C LYS A 268 5.82 -22.40 2.40
N GLU A 269 6.39 -23.61 2.47
CA GLU A 269 7.81 -23.88 2.77
C GLU A 269 8.81 -23.18 1.86
N ASN A 270 8.41 -22.88 0.61
CA ASN A 270 9.29 -22.29 -0.40
C ASN A 270 9.21 -20.76 -0.47
N ILE A 271 8.30 -20.11 0.29
CA ILE A 271 8.22 -18.65 0.34
C ILE A 271 9.10 -18.15 1.49
N ILE A 272 10.15 -17.41 1.15
CA ILE A 272 11.15 -16.96 2.12
C ILE A 272 10.87 -15.57 2.70
N GLY A 273 10.00 -14.79 2.09
CA GLY A 273 9.60 -13.47 2.59
C GLY A 273 8.67 -12.72 1.65
N SER A 274 8.11 -11.64 2.13
CA SER A 274 7.27 -10.73 1.35
C SER A 274 7.48 -9.27 1.70
N GLY A 275 7.48 -8.42 0.69
CA GLY A 275 7.21 -7.00 0.84
C GLY A 275 5.71 -6.78 1.00
N ILE A 276 5.35 -5.75 1.73
CA ILE A 276 3.95 -5.47 2.04
C ILE A 276 3.75 -3.96 2.03
N THR A 277 2.76 -3.49 1.30
CA THR A 277 2.26 -2.13 1.47
C THR A 277 1.27 -2.09 2.64
N ASN A 278 1.42 -1.13 3.53
CA ASN A 278 0.55 -1.00 4.71
C ASN A 278 -0.74 -0.26 4.35
N GLN A 279 -1.40 -0.75 3.30
CA GLN A 279 -2.61 -0.13 2.75
C GLN A 279 -3.74 -0.12 3.79
N LYS A 280 -3.88 -1.18 4.56
CA LYS A 280 -4.90 -1.28 5.63
C LYS A 280 -4.84 -0.11 6.60
N TYR A 281 -3.66 0.23 7.08
CA TYR A 281 -3.46 1.38 7.96
C TYR A 281 -3.77 2.70 7.26
N TYR A 282 -3.23 2.88 6.03
CA TYR A 282 -3.35 4.17 5.34
C TYR A 282 -4.75 4.44 4.84
N VAL A 283 -5.52 3.44 4.41
CA VAL A 283 -6.94 3.63 4.05
C VAL A 283 -7.72 4.19 5.24
N SER A 284 -7.60 3.57 6.40
CA SER A 284 -8.29 4.03 7.61
C SER A 284 -7.80 5.40 8.08
N HIS A 285 -6.48 5.61 8.09
CA HIS A 285 -5.86 6.85 8.55
C HIS A 285 -6.21 8.05 7.67
N ILE A 286 -6.14 7.88 6.35
CA ILE A 286 -6.47 8.95 5.39
C ILE A 286 -7.96 9.25 5.39
N LEU A 287 -8.82 8.24 5.48
CA LEU A 287 -10.25 8.46 5.58
C LEU A 287 -10.64 9.20 6.86
N ASP A 288 -10.02 8.86 8.00
CA ASP A 288 -10.23 9.59 9.26
C ASP A 288 -9.84 11.07 9.14
N LYS A 289 -8.70 11.36 8.51
CA LYS A 289 -8.28 12.74 8.21
C LYS A 289 -9.25 13.44 7.25
N ALA A 290 -9.73 12.73 6.23
CA ALA A 290 -10.67 13.29 5.25
C ALA A 290 -11.99 13.68 5.91
N LEU A 291 -12.53 12.83 6.79
CA LEU A 291 -13.73 13.12 7.57
C LEU A 291 -13.57 14.32 8.52
N LYS A 292 -12.36 14.53 9.01
CA LYS A 292 -12.00 15.70 9.86
C LYS A 292 -11.64 16.94 9.05
N SER A 293 -11.69 16.89 7.72
CA SER A 293 -11.26 17.97 6.82
C SER A 293 -9.77 18.37 7.01
N GLU A 294 -8.92 17.40 7.34
CA GLU A 294 -7.48 17.59 7.57
C GLU A 294 -6.63 17.24 6.33
N ILE A 295 -7.25 16.83 5.23
CA ILE A 295 -6.56 16.51 3.99
C ILE A 295 -6.27 17.78 3.18
N ASN A 296 -5.02 17.93 2.78
CA ASN A 296 -4.59 18.96 1.85
C ASN A 296 -4.72 18.46 0.40
N TYR A 297 -5.93 18.58 -0.15
CA TYR A 297 -6.23 18.13 -1.51
C TYR A 297 -5.40 18.91 -2.56
N GLY A 298 -5.13 18.28 -3.68
CA GLY A 298 -4.22 18.76 -4.70
C GLY A 298 -2.75 18.35 -4.46
N ASN A 299 -2.53 17.47 -3.50
CA ASN A 299 -1.23 16.91 -3.15
C ASN A 299 -1.23 15.39 -3.20
N SER A 300 -0.02 14.84 -3.21
CA SER A 300 0.24 13.40 -3.17
C SER A 300 1.32 13.11 -2.12
N ASP A 301 1.15 12.04 -1.37
CA ASP A 301 2.15 11.55 -0.43
C ASP A 301 2.69 10.18 -0.85
N ILE A 302 4.00 9.97 -0.63
CA ILE A 302 4.67 8.69 -0.85
C ILE A 302 5.15 8.17 0.51
N PHE A 303 4.63 7.00 0.88
CA PHE A 303 4.98 6.36 2.14
C PHE A 303 5.93 5.19 1.90
N GLY A 304 7.13 5.32 2.44
CA GLY A 304 8.15 4.27 2.44
C GLY A 304 8.32 3.61 3.81
N ILE A 305 9.45 2.96 4.01
CA ILE A 305 9.79 2.23 5.23
C ILE A 305 9.79 3.15 6.45
N LYS A 306 10.35 4.36 6.32
CA LYS A 306 10.43 5.34 7.41
C LYS A 306 9.06 5.65 8.01
N HIS A 307 8.03 5.66 7.17
CA HIS A 307 6.65 5.97 7.54
C HIS A 307 5.82 4.70 7.77
N LYS A 308 6.44 3.51 7.70
CA LYS A 308 5.76 2.21 7.75
C LYS A 308 4.72 2.03 6.64
N GLY A 309 4.87 2.73 5.52
CA GLY A 309 4.06 2.54 4.31
C GLY A 309 4.47 1.28 3.57
N VAL A 310 5.74 0.92 3.66
CA VAL A 310 6.30 -0.35 3.20
C VAL A 310 6.81 -1.11 4.41
N LEU A 311 6.41 -2.37 4.50
CA LEU A 311 6.83 -3.32 5.52
C LEU A 311 7.53 -4.51 4.84
N PHE A 312 8.23 -5.29 5.62
CA PHE A 312 8.86 -6.51 5.16
C PHE A 312 8.65 -7.62 6.19
N ASN A 313 8.02 -8.70 5.76
CA ASN A 313 7.78 -9.89 6.56
C ASN A 313 8.58 -11.07 6.02
N VAL A 314 9.00 -11.93 6.92
CA VAL A 314 9.80 -13.10 6.61
C VAL A 314 9.10 -14.34 7.12
N SER A 315 8.98 -15.34 6.26
CA SER A 315 8.12 -16.49 6.50
C SER A 315 8.74 -17.62 7.30
N ASN A 316 10.07 -17.66 7.52
CA ASN A 316 10.72 -18.80 8.16
C ASN A 316 11.66 -18.38 9.31
N VAL A 317 11.30 -18.74 10.53
CA VAL A 317 11.97 -18.34 11.78
C VAL A 317 13.43 -18.78 11.83
N PHE A 318 13.79 -19.92 11.24
CA PHE A 318 15.12 -20.51 11.39
C PHE A 318 16.23 -19.75 10.67
N TYR A 319 15.90 -19.09 9.56
CA TYR A 319 16.88 -18.34 8.73
C TYR A 319 16.88 -16.83 9.00
N LEU A 320 16.00 -16.40 9.87
CA LEU A 320 15.53 -15.03 9.99
C LEU A 320 16.24 -14.18 11.00
N GLU A 321 16.64 -14.76 12.12
CA GLU A 321 17.21 -13.96 13.21
C GLU A 321 18.49 -13.24 12.77
N ARG A 322 19.41 -13.93 12.10
CA ARG A 322 20.64 -13.31 11.60
C ARG A 322 20.42 -12.38 10.42
N THR A 323 19.63 -12.82 9.42
CA THR A 323 19.41 -12.05 8.18
C THR A 323 18.49 -10.87 8.42
N SER A 324 17.43 -11.04 9.17
CA SER A 324 16.49 -9.95 9.49
C SER A 324 17.12 -8.91 10.42
N GLN A 325 17.98 -9.30 11.35
CA GLN A 325 18.69 -8.39 12.23
C GLN A 325 19.70 -7.55 11.45
N LYS A 326 20.49 -8.18 10.58
CA LYS A 326 21.43 -7.50 9.69
C LYS A 326 20.73 -6.57 8.71
N LEU A 327 19.60 -6.99 8.13
CA LEU A 327 18.76 -6.16 7.27
C LEU A 327 18.25 -4.93 8.02
N LYS A 328 17.71 -5.12 9.24
CA LYS A 328 17.27 -4.02 10.11
C LYS A 328 18.40 -3.05 10.44
N GLU A 329 19.58 -3.57 10.80
CA GLU A 329 20.74 -2.73 11.11
C GLU A 329 21.22 -1.92 9.91
N ASP A 330 21.27 -2.52 8.72
CA ASP A 330 21.72 -1.85 7.49
C ASP A 330 20.71 -0.82 7.00
N LEU A 331 19.40 -1.10 7.14
CA LEU A 331 18.34 -0.14 6.87
C LEU A 331 18.38 1.05 7.83
N LEU A 332 18.60 0.80 9.12
CA LEU A 332 18.75 1.86 10.13
C LEU A 332 20.00 2.71 9.88
N LYS A 333 21.11 2.10 9.42
CA LYS A 333 22.31 2.84 9.02
C LYS A 333 22.10 3.72 7.79
N LYS A 334 21.35 3.25 6.79
CA LYS A 334 21.01 4.05 5.59
C LYS A 334 20.08 5.22 5.93
N ASN A 335 19.07 5.00 6.79
CA ASN A 335 18.19 6.09 7.25
C ASN A 335 18.87 7.18 8.09
N ARG A 336 20.09 6.90 8.64
CA ARG A 336 20.88 7.92 9.36
C ARG A 336 21.80 8.73 8.44
N ARG A 337 21.97 8.33 7.18
CA ARG A 337 22.87 8.97 6.20
C ARG A 337 22.13 9.75 5.10
N GLY A 338 20.82 9.73 5.08
CA GLY A 338 19.94 10.57 4.26
C GLY A 338 19.09 11.50 5.13
#